data_d96392a90293c2af304ba74cc26a27bf
#
_entry.id   d96392a90293c2af304ba74cc26a27bf
#
_cell.length_a   1.000
_cell.length_b   1.000
_cell.length_c   1.000
_cell.angle_alpha   90.00
_cell.angle_beta   90.00
_cell.angle_gamma   90.00
#
_symmetry.space_group_name_H-M   'P 1'
#
loop_
_entity.id
_entity.type
_entity.pdbx_description
1 polymer ?
#
loop_
_entity_poly.entity_id
_entity_poly.type
_entity_poly.pdbx_seq_one_letter_code
_entity_poly.pdbx_strand_id
1 'polypeptide(L)'
;MAIDFKPYAEVNNHWGDKMPLMACEEMAELIQAISKFERGKDNKQDIITEMADVWISCCALANRYDISEAEVGEAIWKKMDRRY
;
A
#
# COMPACT_ATOMS: atom_id res chain seq x y z
N MET A 1 3.35 9.44 -11.83
CA MET A 1 3.39 8.00 -12.09
C MET A 1 1.97 7.51 -12.36
N ALA A 2 1.77 6.81 -13.46
CA ALA A 2 0.47 6.23 -13.78
C ALA A 2 0.18 5.06 -12.83
N ILE A 3 -1.07 4.99 -12.37
CA ILE A 3 -1.53 3.90 -11.51
C ILE A 3 -2.25 2.89 -12.39
N ASP A 4 -1.87 1.64 -12.31
CA ASP A 4 -2.57 0.54 -12.97
C ASP A 4 -2.70 -0.63 -12.00
N PHE A 5 -3.94 -0.96 -11.64
CA PHE A 5 -4.20 -2.02 -10.66
C PHE A 5 -4.26 -3.43 -11.29
N LYS A 6 -4.35 -3.52 -12.61
CA LYS A 6 -4.53 -4.83 -13.28
C LYS A 6 -3.45 -5.86 -12.97
N PRO A 7 -2.14 -5.50 -13.02
CA PRO A 7 -1.09 -6.49 -12.75
C PRO A 7 -1.17 -7.10 -11.35
N TYR A 8 -1.82 -6.43 -10.43
CA TYR A 8 -1.88 -6.85 -9.01
C TYR A 8 -2.99 -7.88 -8.73
N ALA A 9 -3.76 -8.26 -9.74
CA ALA A 9 -4.72 -9.36 -9.61
C ALA A 9 -4.03 -10.68 -9.20
N GLU A 10 -2.77 -10.87 -9.63
CA GLU A 10 -2.00 -12.05 -9.27
C GLU A 10 -1.79 -12.18 -7.77
N VAL A 11 -1.67 -11.07 -7.06
CA VAL A 11 -1.50 -11.06 -5.60
C VAL A 11 -2.75 -11.61 -4.95
N ASN A 12 -3.94 -11.20 -5.41
CA ASN A 12 -5.22 -11.73 -4.93
C ASN A 12 -5.35 -13.22 -5.24
N ASN A 13 -4.92 -13.67 -6.42
CA ASN A 13 -4.97 -15.07 -6.79
C ASN A 13 -4.08 -15.91 -5.88
N HIS A 14 -2.91 -15.39 -5.49
CA HIS A 14 -1.98 -16.07 -4.61
C HIS A 14 -2.51 -16.20 -3.18
N TRP A 15 -3.02 -15.11 -2.62
CA TRP A 15 -3.44 -15.04 -1.22
C TRP A 15 -4.90 -15.36 -0.99
N GLY A 16 -5.76 -15.29 -2.04
CA GLY A 16 -7.18 -15.58 -1.95
C GLY A 16 -7.86 -14.73 -0.87
N ASP A 17 -8.68 -15.35 -0.05
CA ASP A 17 -9.45 -14.69 0.99
C ASP A 17 -8.59 -14.09 2.11
N LYS A 18 -7.32 -14.48 2.18
CA LYS A 18 -6.38 -13.94 3.18
C LYS A 18 -5.76 -12.61 2.75
N MET A 19 -5.98 -12.18 1.51
CA MET A 19 -5.33 -10.98 0.99
C MET A 19 -5.55 -9.73 1.86
N PRO A 20 -6.79 -9.40 2.30
CA PRO A 20 -6.97 -8.23 3.16
C PRO A 20 -6.20 -8.28 4.48
N LEU A 21 -6.11 -9.46 5.09
CA LEU A 21 -5.32 -9.63 6.32
C LEU A 21 -3.83 -9.48 6.05
N MET A 22 -3.35 -10.00 4.91
CA MET A 22 -1.96 -9.81 4.51
C MET A 22 -1.64 -8.33 4.32
N ALA A 23 -2.56 -7.57 3.70
CA ALA A 23 -2.39 -6.14 3.55
C ALA A 23 -2.25 -5.43 4.90
N CYS A 24 -3.07 -5.83 5.89
CA CYS A 24 -2.97 -5.27 7.24
C CYS A 24 -1.61 -5.57 7.88
N GLU A 25 -1.10 -6.79 7.71
CA GLU A 25 0.22 -7.17 8.22
C GLU A 25 1.34 -6.34 7.59
N GLU A 26 1.28 -6.12 6.28
CA GLU A 26 2.28 -5.30 5.59
C GLU A 26 2.25 -3.84 6.07
N MET A 27 1.08 -3.30 6.31
CA MET A 27 0.92 -1.95 6.87
C MET A 27 1.50 -1.87 8.28
N ALA A 28 1.28 -2.90 9.11
CA ALA A 28 1.84 -2.97 10.46
C ALA A 28 3.37 -3.04 10.43
N GLU A 29 3.95 -3.78 9.49
CA GLU A 29 5.39 -3.88 9.33
C GLU A 29 6.01 -2.54 8.93
N LEU A 30 5.33 -1.77 8.07
CA LEU A 30 5.77 -0.42 7.73
C LEU A 30 5.78 0.49 8.96
N ILE A 31 4.71 0.42 9.77
CA ILE A 31 4.63 1.18 11.02
C ILE A 31 5.82 0.87 11.92
N GLN A 32 6.15 -0.42 12.07
CA GLN A 32 7.28 -0.85 12.89
C GLN A 32 8.62 -0.33 12.35
N ALA A 33 8.81 -0.40 11.03
CA ALA A 33 10.04 0.07 10.40
C ALA A 33 10.25 1.58 10.61
N ILE A 34 9.19 2.37 10.46
CA ILE A 34 9.20 3.81 10.70
C ILE A 34 9.53 4.09 12.17
N SER A 35 8.86 3.42 13.09
CA SER A 35 9.07 3.61 14.52
C SER A 35 10.52 3.33 14.92
N LYS A 36 11.11 2.26 14.39
CA LYS A 36 12.52 1.92 14.67
C LYS A 36 13.47 2.99 14.13
N PHE A 37 13.22 3.46 12.92
CA PHE A 37 14.03 4.53 12.32
C PHE A 37 13.99 5.80 13.19
N GLU A 38 12.81 6.21 13.61
CA GLU A 38 12.64 7.41 14.42
C GLU A 38 13.28 7.26 15.82
N ARG A 39 13.46 6.03 16.29
CA ARG A 39 14.17 5.77 17.54
C ARG A 39 15.68 5.60 17.35
N GLY A 40 16.18 5.88 16.18
CA GLY A 40 17.61 5.93 15.90
C GLY A 40 18.22 4.71 15.21
N LYS A 41 17.41 3.72 14.81
CA LYS A 41 17.93 2.59 14.07
C LYS A 41 18.21 2.98 12.62
N ASP A 42 19.35 2.57 12.10
CA ASP A 42 19.72 2.79 10.69
C ASP A 42 19.07 1.69 9.82
N ASN A 43 17.79 1.87 9.50
CA ASN A 43 17.01 0.87 8.76
C ASN A 43 16.21 1.46 7.60
N LYS A 44 16.78 2.45 6.90
CA LYS A 44 16.12 3.08 5.77
C LYS A 44 15.72 2.07 4.69
N GLN A 45 16.57 1.06 4.44
CA GLN A 45 16.28 0.05 3.43
C GLN A 45 15.04 -0.78 3.82
N ASP A 46 14.85 -1.04 5.11
CA ASP A 46 13.64 -1.74 5.58
C ASP A 46 12.40 -0.91 5.29
N ILE A 47 12.46 0.41 5.51
CA ILE A 47 11.34 1.31 5.20
C ILE A 47 11.00 1.24 3.71
N ILE A 48 12.01 1.27 2.84
CA ILE A 48 11.82 1.21 1.39
C ILE A 48 11.12 -0.11 1.02
N THR A 49 11.60 -1.21 1.54
CA THR A 49 11.03 -2.53 1.29
C THR A 49 9.58 -2.62 1.75
N GLU A 50 9.30 -2.13 2.97
CA GLU A 50 7.94 -2.15 3.51
C GLU A 50 7.01 -1.20 2.77
N MET A 51 7.49 -0.06 2.30
CA MET A 51 6.70 0.83 1.45
C MET A 51 6.30 0.13 0.15
N ALA A 52 7.23 -0.62 -0.45
CA ALA A 52 6.94 -1.38 -1.66
C ALA A 52 5.86 -2.43 -1.40
N ASP A 53 5.96 -3.16 -0.29
CA ASP A 53 4.98 -4.19 0.08
C ASP A 53 3.60 -3.57 0.34
N VAL A 54 3.54 -2.44 1.02
CA VAL A 54 2.28 -1.71 1.26
C VAL A 54 1.68 -1.22 -0.05
N TRP A 55 2.50 -0.70 -0.96
CA TRP A 55 2.02 -0.25 -2.28
C TRP A 55 1.38 -1.41 -3.06
N ILE A 56 2.08 -2.56 -3.12
CA ILE A 56 1.56 -3.76 -3.77
C ILE A 56 0.23 -4.18 -3.12
N SER A 57 0.16 -4.16 -1.79
CA SER A 57 -1.05 -4.51 -1.05
C SER A 57 -2.20 -3.57 -1.34
N CYS A 58 -1.96 -2.26 -1.40
CA CYS A 58 -2.98 -1.27 -1.74
C CYS A 58 -3.53 -1.50 -3.14
N CYS A 59 -2.66 -1.76 -4.12
CA CYS A 59 -3.08 -2.03 -5.49
C CYS A 59 -3.89 -3.33 -5.61
N ALA A 60 -3.48 -4.36 -4.86
CA ALA A 60 -4.21 -5.62 -4.81
C ALA A 60 -5.59 -5.46 -4.16
N LEU A 61 -5.69 -4.65 -3.09
CA LEU A 61 -6.98 -4.35 -2.46
C LEU A 61 -7.91 -3.59 -3.42
N ALA A 62 -7.39 -2.63 -4.16
CA ALA A 62 -8.17 -1.91 -5.15
C ALA A 62 -8.74 -2.87 -6.20
N ASN A 63 -7.92 -3.79 -6.69
CA ASN A 63 -8.33 -4.82 -7.62
C ASN A 63 -9.44 -5.71 -7.01
N ARG A 64 -9.24 -6.15 -5.76
CA ARG A 64 -10.17 -7.03 -5.06
C ARG A 64 -11.52 -6.38 -4.82
N TYR A 65 -11.54 -5.10 -4.45
CA TYR A 65 -12.77 -4.37 -4.10
C TYR A 65 -13.36 -3.61 -5.27
N ASP A 66 -12.87 -3.85 -6.48
CA ASP A 66 -13.34 -3.21 -7.69
C ASP A 66 -13.28 -1.66 -7.59
N ILE A 67 -12.18 -1.18 -7.05
CA ILE A 67 -11.89 0.25 -6.95
C ILE A 67 -11.05 0.66 -8.15
N SER A 68 -11.48 1.70 -8.87
CA SER A 68 -10.77 2.18 -10.05
C SER A 68 -9.64 3.14 -9.69
N GLU A 69 -8.68 3.23 -10.60
CA GLU A 69 -7.58 4.19 -10.51
C GLU A 69 -8.11 5.62 -10.46
N ALA A 70 -9.17 5.91 -11.22
CA ALA A 70 -9.79 7.23 -11.24
C ALA A 70 -10.38 7.60 -9.87
N GLU A 71 -11.04 6.64 -9.19
CA GLU A 71 -11.60 6.88 -7.85
C GLU A 71 -10.52 7.22 -6.83
N VAL A 72 -9.41 6.48 -6.84
CA VAL A 72 -8.30 6.75 -5.92
C VAL A 72 -7.62 8.06 -6.28
N GLY A 73 -7.39 8.30 -7.57
CA GLY A 73 -6.78 9.55 -8.04
C GLY A 73 -7.59 10.78 -7.65
N GLU A 74 -8.91 10.72 -7.80
CA GLU A 74 -9.78 11.82 -7.39
C GLU A 74 -9.72 12.04 -5.88
N ALA A 75 -9.74 10.97 -5.09
CA ALA A 75 -9.64 11.08 -3.64
C ALA A 75 -8.31 11.72 -3.21
N ILE A 76 -7.21 11.35 -3.86
CA ILE A 76 -5.89 11.94 -3.61
C ILE A 76 -5.92 13.43 -3.92
N TRP A 77 -6.45 13.79 -5.10
CA TRP A 77 -6.51 15.18 -5.52
C TRP A 77 -7.30 16.04 -4.54
N LYS A 78 -8.46 15.56 -4.12
CA LYS A 78 -9.32 16.29 -3.16
C LYS A 78 -8.62 16.49 -1.82
N LYS A 79 -7.93 15.48 -1.32
CA LYS A 79 -7.21 15.58 -0.04
C LYS A 79 -6.04 16.55 -0.14
N MET A 80 -5.28 16.48 -1.21
CA MET A 80 -4.15 17.39 -1.41
C MET A 80 -4.60 18.84 -1.56
N ASP A 81 -5.70 19.08 -2.30
CA ASP A 81 -6.24 20.40 -2.51
C ASP A 81 -6.74 21.05 -1.20
N ARG A 82 -7.31 20.25 -0.29
CA ARG A 82 -7.89 20.76 0.97
C ARG A 82 -6.89 20.90 2.10
N ARG A 83 -5.85 20.05 2.14
CA ARG A 83 -4.95 19.95 3.30
C ARG A 83 -3.62 20.63 3.08
N TYR A 84 -3.19 20.70 1.85
CA TYR A 84 -1.85 21.14 1.50
C TYR A 84 -1.85 22.17 0.39
#